data_6444a510a15e00f89ed7c380b26541ed
#
_entry.id   6444a510a15e00f89ed7c380b26541ed
#
_cell.length_a   1.000
_cell.length_b   1.000
_cell.length_c   1.000
_cell.angle_alpha   90.00
_cell.angle_beta   90.00
_cell.angle_gamma   90.00
#
_symmetry.space_group_name_H-M   'P 1'
#
loop_
_entity.id
_entity.type
_entity.pdbx_description
1 polymer ?
#
loop_
_entity_poly.entity_id
_entity_poly.type
_entity_poly.pdbx_seq_one_letter_code
_entity_poly.pdbx_strand_id
1 'polypeptide(L)'
;MSWLDFLKSRKDYPEFWQEYLAEFNTKKSEYYVAFDCETTGLNPNKDRILSIGAVKFNTERILIKQNKEWFVKQLQTNAESIKIHGILPSTSSEAILTEEQAIKAFLKYIGSATLVGHHVNFDVTIINNALKRLGAGKLRNTQKDTNTIYKQKGHYAHEQNFSLDELSKTYNIKTSNRHTALGDAYITAQIFQRLANK
;
A
#
# COMPACT_ATOMS: atom_id res chain seq x y z
N MET A 1 18.92 3.66 -6.66
CA MET A 1 18.65 3.84 -8.10
C MET A 1 19.75 3.10 -8.85
N SER A 2 19.38 2.15 -9.73
CA SER A 2 20.36 1.49 -10.60
C SER A 2 20.82 2.49 -11.68
N TRP A 3 22.09 2.47 -12.06
CA TRP A 3 22.62 3.27 -13.17
C TRP A 3 21.87 3.01 -14.49
N LEU A 4 21.30 1.81 -14.65
CA LEU A 4 20.46 1.43 -15.79
C LEU A 4 19.09 2.17 -15.82
N ASP A 5 18.55 2.59 -14.67
CA ASP A 5 17.31 3.38 -14.60
C ASP A 5 17.52 4.82 -15.08
N PHE A 6 18.77 5.33 -14.99
CA PHE A 6 19.11 6.67 -15.47
C PHE A 6 19.24 6.73 -17.00
N LEU A 7 19.54 5.59 -17.65
CA LEU A 7 19.73 5.51 -19.11
C LEU A 7 18.43 5.30 -19.90
N LYS A 8 17.33 4.92 -19.22
CA LYS A 8 16.02 4.86 -19.88
C LYS A 8 15.51 6.28 -20.16
N SER A 9 15.35 6.61 -21.42
CA SER A 9 14.70 7.86 -21.80
C SER A 9 13.24 7.84 -21.32
N ARG A 10 12.62 9.00 -21.04
CA ARG A 10 11.19 9.10 -20.67
C ARG A 10 10.27 8.44 -21.71
N LYS A 11 10.71 8.33 -22.98
CA LYS A 11 9.97 7.71 -24.07
C LYS A 11 9.91 6.17 -24.00
N ASP A 12 10.81 5.55 -23.21
CA ASP A 12 10.90 4.09 -23.13
C ASP A 12 10.00 3.47 -22.04
N TYR A 13 9.35 4.30 -21.22
CA TYR A 13 8.42 3.84 -20.21
C TYR A 13 7.00 3.68 -20.76
N PRO A 14 6.21 2.69 -20.25
CA PRO A 14 4.78 2.57 -20.59
C PRO A 14 4.01 3.86 -20.30
N GLU A 15 2.97 4.14 -21.10
CA GLU A 15 2.14 5.34 -21.01
C GLU A 15 1.61 5.59 -19.60
N PHE A 16 1.03 4.57 -18.98
CA PHE A 16 0.50 4.67 -17.60
C PHE A 16 1.54 5.13 -16.57
N TRP A 17 2.82 4.78 -16.81
CA TRP A 17 3.91 5.22 -15.94
C TRP A 17 4.29 6.67 -16.20
N GLN A 18 4.23 7.10 -17.46
CA GLN A 18 4.45 8.51 -17.81
C GLN A 18 3.35 9.40 -17.21
N GLU A 19 2.09 8.96 -17.28
CA GLU A 19 0.95 9.62 -16.63
C GLU A 19 1.15 9.75 -15.11
N TYR A 20 1.52 8.65 -14.45
CA TYR A 20 1.81 8.68 -13.02
C TYR A 20 2.95 9.65 -12.68
N LEU A 21 4.03 9.69 -13.48
CA LEU A 21 5.13 10.63 -13.26
C LEU A 21 4.70 12.10 -13.44
N ALA A 22 3.74 12.36 -14.31
CA ALA A 22 3.22 13.70 -14.56
C ALA A 22 2.49 14.28 -13.32
N GLU A 23 1.88 13.43 -12.48
CA GLU A 23 1.23 13.85 -11.23
C GLU A 23 2.18 14.60 -10.28
N PHE A 24 3.48 14.32 -10.32
CA PHE A 24 4.49 14.98 -9.48
C PHE A 24 4.91 16.37 -9.97
N ASN A 25 4.47 16.77 -11.15
CA ASN A 25 4.67 18.13 -11.66
C ASN A 25 3.52 19.07 -11.28
N THR A 26 2.45 18.56 -10.70
CA THR A 26 1.28 19.32 -10.25
C THR A 26 1.41 19.71 -8.77
N LYS A 27 0.42 20.43 -8.24
CA LYS A 27 0.36 20.74 -6.82
C LYS A 27 0.39 19.45 -5.99
N LYS A 28 1.20 19.44 -4.94
CA LYS A 28 1.28 18.33 -4.00
C LYS A 28 -0.11 18.00 -3.43
N SER A 29 -0.44 16.73 -3.33
CA SER A 29 -1.70 16.28 -2.74
C SER A 29 -1.87 16.78 -1.30
N GLU A 30 -3.05 17.22 -0.94
CA GLU A 30 -3.44 17.60 0.43
C GLU A 30 -3.80 16.37 1.28
N TYR A 31 -3.93 15.20 0.65
CA TYR A 31 -4.28 13.95 1.29
C TYR A 31 -3.10 13.01 1.36
N TYR A 32 -3.12 12.20 2.41
CA TYR A 32 -2.35 10.97 2.51
C TYR A 32 -3.15 9.83 1.91
N VAL A 33 -2.46 8.76 1.52
CA VAL A 33 -3.08 7.48 1.19
C VAL A 33 -2.47 6.41 2.09
N ALA A 34 -3.28 5.87 3.01
CA ALA A 34 -2.93 4.64 3.68
C ALA A 34 -3.21 3.47 2.76
N PHE A 35 -2.31 2.49 2.70
CA PHE A 35 -2.49 1.31 1.89
C PHE A 35 -1.84 0.09 2.53
N ASP A 36 -2.33 -1.07 2.14
CA ASP A 36 -1.86 -2.38 2.58
C ASP A 36 -2.07 -3.39 1.45
N CYS A 37 -1.30 -4.47 1.42
CA CYS A 37 -1.36 -5.50 0.40
C CYS A 37 -1.51 -6.89 1.02
N GLU A 38 -2.53 -7.65 0.60
CA GLU A 38 -2.54 -9.08 0.82
C GLU A 38 -1.76 -9.78 -0.29
N THR A 39 -1.01 -10.80 0.06
CA THR A 39 -0.02 -11.41 -0.83
C THR A 39 -0.02 -12.94 -0.73
N THR A 40 0.57 -13.60 -1.72
CA THR A 40 0.69 -15.07 -1.72
C THR A 40 1.65 -15.62 -0.65
N GLY A 41 2.42 -14.74 0.02
CA GLY A 41 3.37 -15.09 1.07
C GLY A 41 4.18 -13.88 1.52
N LEU A 42 5.15 -14.08 2.40
CA LEU A 42 5.89 -13.02 3.10
C LEU A 42 7.22 -12.61 2.42
N ASN A 43 7.52 -13.13 1.25
CA ASN A 43 8.72 -12.75 0.50
C ASN A 43 8.37 -11.82 -0.68
N PRO A 44 8.50 -10.49 -0.54
CA PRO A 44 8.06 -9.53 -1.56
C PRO A 44 8.81 -9.68 -2.90
N ASN A 45 9.94 -10.40 -2.92
CA ASN A 45 10.71 -10.66 -4.14
C ASN A 45 10.20 -11.88 -4.94
N LYS A 46 9.47 -12.79 -4.29
CA LYS A 46 8.95 -14.04 -4.90
C LYS A 46 7.44 -14.01 -5.00
N ASP A 47 6.79 -13.45 -4.02
CA ASP A 47 5.35 -13.45 -3.87
C ASP A 47 4.65 -12.45 -4.79
N ARG A 48 3.33 -12.57 -4.86
CA ARG A 48 2.44 -11.80 -5.73
C ARG A 48 1.35 -11.13 -4.90
N ILE A 49 0.82 -10.04 -5.43
CA ILE A 49 -0.29 -9.30 -4.85
C ILE A 49 -1.59 -10.10 -5.07
N LEU A 50 -2.37 -10.27 -4.02
CA LEU A 50 -3.73 -10.81 -4.04
C LEU A 50 -4.79 -9.72 -3.94
N SER A 51 -4.57 -8.71 -3.10
CA SER A 51 -5.37 -7.50 -3.09
C SER A 51 -4.53 -6.29 -2.67
N ILE A 52 -5.01 -5.10 -3.03
CA ILE A 52 -4.47 -3.81 -2.59
C ILE A 52 -5.63 -3.02 -2.01
N GLY A 53 -5.57 -2.70 -0.73
CA GLY A 53 -6.49 -1.80 -0.06
C GLY A 53 -5.92 -0.39 0.04
N ALA A 54 -6.72 0.64 -0.21
CA ALA A 54 -6.26 2.02 -0.13
C ALA A 54 -7.33 2.98 0.40
N VAL A 55 -6.92 3.88 1.27
CA VAL A 55 -7.77 4.82 1.99
C VAL A 55 -7.19 6.22 1.90
N LYS A 56 -7.95 7.17 1.32
CA LYS A 56 -7.59 8.59 1.33
C LYS A 56 -7.99 9.24 2.65
N PHE A 57 -7.09 10.03 3.23
CA PHE A 57 -7.34 10.73 4.48
C PHE A 57 -6.44 11.96 4.64
N ASN A 58 -6.78 12.81 5.60
CA ASN A 58 -5.87 13.82 6.14
C ASN A 58 -5.84 13.71 7.68
N THR A 59 -5.23 14.66 8.39
CA THR A 59 -5.13 14.63 9.85
C THR A 59 -6.48 14.75 10.58
N GLU A 60 -7.52 15.20 9.91
CA GLU A 60 -8.85 15.47 10.49
C GLU A 60 -9.88 14.40 10.14
N ARG A 61 -9.87 13.89 8.89
CA ARG A 61 -10.91 13.01 8.37
C ARG A 61 -10.40 11.94 7.44
N ILE A 62 -11.11 10.81 7.42
CA ILE A 62 -10.93 9.72 6.46
C ILE A 62 -12.05 9.79 5.42
N LEU A 63 -11.70 9.73 4.13
CA LEU A 63 -12.66 9.83 3.02
C LEU A 63 -13.25 8.44 2.69
N ILE A 64 -14.13 7.93 3.55
CA ILE A 64 -14.68 6.56 3.47
C ILE A 64 -15.28 6.25 2.10
N LYS A 65 -16.01 7.19 1.49
CA LYS A 65 -16.62 7.01 0.16
C LYS A 65 -15.61 6.86 -0.97
N GLN A 66 -14.34 7.18 -0.73
CA GLN A 66 -13.25 7.08 -1.71
C GLN A 66 -12.35 5.88 -1.47
N ASN A 67 -12.64 5.06 -0.45
CA ASN A 67 -11.87 3.85 -0.20
C ASN A 67 -11.96 2.91 -1.41
N LYS A 68 -10.86 2.20 -1.67
CA LYS A 68 -10.76 1.26 -2.77
C LYS A 68 -10.06 -0.01 -2.31
N GLU A 69 -10.54 -1.12 -2.84
CA GLU A 69 -9.84 -2.39 -2.79
C GLU A 69 -9.84 -2.99 -4.20
N TRP A 70 -8.71 -3.53 -4.62
CA TRP A 70 -8.53 -4.16 -5.93
C TRP A 70 -8.04 -5.59 -5.71
N PHE A 71 -8.86 -6.56 -6.10
CA PHE A 71 -8.50 -7.97 -6.06
C PHE A 71 -7.78 -8.37 -7.34
N VAL A 72 -6.68 -9.11 -7.19
CA VAL A 72 -5.78 -9.48 -8.30
C VAL A 72 -5.85 -10.97 -8.55
N LYS A 73 -6.11 -11.35 -9.80
CA LYS A 73 -6.12 -12.75 -10.22
C LYS A 73 -4.70 -13.31 -10.16
N GLN A 74 -4.52 -14.39 -9.39
CA GLN A 74 -3.27 -15.15 -9.35
C GLN A 74 -3.51 -16.60 -9.80
N LEU A 75 -2.55 -17.14 -10.55
CA LEU A 75 -2.60 -18.54 -11.03
C LEU A 75 -2.27 -19.54 -9.92
N GLN A 76 -1.52 -19.10 -8.90
CA GLN A 76 -1.14 -19.93 -7.75
C GLN A 76 -1.45 -19.16 -6.48
N THR A 77 -2.30 -19.75 -5.65
CA THR A 77 -2.55 -19.30 -4.28
C THR A 77 -2.03 -20.34 -3.31
N ASN A 78 -1.29 -19.92 -2.28
CA ASN A 78 -0.84 -20.83 -1.23
C ASN A 78 -1.99 -21.07 -0.24
N ALA A 79 -2.21 -22.33 0.15
CA ALA A 79 -3.25 -22.69 1.12
C ALA A 79 -3.08 -22.01 2.49
N GLU A 80 -1.85 -21.63 2.88
CA GLU A 80 -1.59 -20.89 4.11
C GLU A 80 -2.02 -19.43 3.99
N SER A 81 -1.79 -18.78 2.86
CA SER A 81 -2.23 -17.41 2.64
C SER A 81 -3.76 -17.31 2.64
N ILE A 82 -4.47 -18.26 2.03
CA ILE A 82 -5.94 -18.33 2.04
C ILE A 82 -6.49 -18.40 3.48
N LYS A 83 -5.83 -19.12 4.38
CA LYS A 83 -6.25 -19.18 5.80
C LYS A 83 -6.12 -17.85 6.55
N ILE A 84 -5.21 -16.99 6.14
CA ILE A 84 -4.93 -15.71 6.81
C ILE A 84 -5.88 -14.62 6.31
N HIS A 85 -6.02 -14.45 5.00
CA HIS A 85 -6.78 -13.33 4.41
C HIS A 85 -8.18 -13.75 3.86
N GLY A 86 -8.51 -15.05 3.81
CA GLY A 86 -9.82 -15.55 3.38
C GLY A 86 -10.16 -15.32 1.90
N ILE A 87 -9.22 -14.81 1.10
CA ILE A 87 -9.44 -14.53 -0.32
C ILE A 87 -9.39 -15.84 -1.09
N LEU A 88 -10.58 -16.33 -1.46
CA LEU A 88 -10.69 -17.47 -2.37
C LEU A 88 -10.80 -16.95 -3.80
N PRO A 89 -10.19 -17.61 -4.78
CA PRO A 89 -10.22 -17.20 -6.19
C PRO A 89 -11.63 -17.06 -6.80
N SER A 90 -12.67 -17.54 -6.10
CA SER A 90 -14.03 -17.66 -6.63
C SER A 90 -15.12 -16.98 -5.79
N THR A 91 -14.81 -16.30 -4.68
CA THR A 91 -15.85 -15.87 -3.71
C THR A 91 -16.09 -14.36 -3.61
N SER A 92 -15.30 -13.51 -4.28
CA SER A 92 -15.58 -12.08 -4.28
C SER A 92 -16.62 -11.73 -5.35
N SER A 93 -17.70 -11.05 -4.96
CA SER A 93 -18.64 -10.38 -5.88
C SER A 93 -18.02 -9.20 -6.62
N GLU A 94 -16.78 -8.86 -6.32
CA GLU A 94 -16.03 -7.77 -6.94
C GLU A 94 -15.23 -8.26 -8.14
N ALA A 95 -15.07 -7.40 -9.13
CA ALA A 95 -14.33 -7.73 -10.35
C ALA A 95 -12.87 -8.03 -10.04
N ILE A 96 -12.44 -9.26 -10.33
CA ILE A 96 -11.05 -9.68 -10.20
C ILE A 96 -10.26 -9.11 -11.37
N LEU A 97 -9.23 -8.31 -11.09
CA LEU A 97 -8.40 -7.63 -12.06
C LEU A 97 -7.13 -8.43 -12.40
N THR A 98 -6.53 -8.14 -13.54
CA THR A 98 -5.14 -8.53 -13.78
C THR A 98 -4.21 -7.68 -12.90
N GLU A 99 -2.98 -8.15 -12.66
CA GLU A 99 -1.97 -7.37 -11.91
C GLU A 99 -1.75 -6.00 -12.56
N GLU A 100 -1.70 -5.93 -13.88
CA GLU A 100 -1.55 -4.67 -14.63
C GLU A 100 -2.71 -3.71 -14.39
N GLN A 101 -3.96 -4.20 -14.47
CA GLN A 101 -5.15 -3.38 -14.24
C GLN A 101 -5.19 -2.83 -12.80
N ALA A 102 -4.89 -3.68 -11.80
CA ALA A 102 -4.87 -3.28 -10.41
C ALA A 102 -3.78 -2.24 -10.13
N ILE A 103 -2.56 -2.45 -10.64
CA ILE A 103 -1.45 -1.50 -10.50
C ILE A 103 -1.77 -0.16 -11.16
N LYS A 104 -2.31 -0.15 -12.39
CA LYS A 104 -2.73 1.10 -13.07
C LYS A 104 -3.79 1.84 -12.26
N ALA A 105 -4.80 1.14 -11.76
CA ALA A 105 -5.85 1.73 -10.94
C ALA A 105 -5.30 2.29 -9.62
N PHE A 106 -4.39 1.56 -8.96
CA PHE A 106 -3.71 2.00 -7.75
C PHE A 106 -2.88 3.26 -8.00
N LEU A 107 -2.05 3.30 -9.04
CA LEU A 107 -1.25 4.48 -9.39
C LEU A 107 -2.12 5.72 -9.65
N LYS A 108 -3.20 5.57 -10.40
CA LYS A 108 -4.18 6.64 -10.63
C LYS A 108 -4.83 7.12 -9.34
N TYR A 109 -5.09 6.21 -8.39
CA TYR A 109 -5.70 6.54 -7.12
C TYR A 109 -4.75 7.32 -6.20
N ILE A 110 -3.49 6.89 -6.10
CA ILE A 110 -2.50 7.52 -5.21
C ILE A 110 -1.97 8.84 -5.75
N GLY A 111 -1.85 9.01 -7.07
CA GLY A 111 -1.23 10.19 -7.68
C GLY A 111 0.10 10.53 -7.02
N SER A 112 0.29 11.82 -6.67
CA SER A 112 1.49 12.32 -5.96
C SER A 112 1.35 12.33 -4.43
N ALA A 113 0.33 11.68 -3.85
CA ALA A 113 0.08 11.67 -2.41
C ALA A 113 1.23 11.04 -1.61
N THR A 114 1.40 11.44 -0.36
CA THR A 114 2.25 10.71 0.59
C THR A 114 1.58 9.40 0.97
N LEU A 115 2.28 8.30 0.81
CA LEU A 115 1.83 6.97 1.18
C LEU A 115 2.10 6.69 2.66
N VAL A 116 1.16 6.04 3.31
CA VAL A 116 1.26 5.61 4.70
C VAL A 116 1.02 4.12 4.79
N GLY A 117 1.86 3.40 5.50
CA GLY A 117 1.71 1.97 5.74
C GLY A 117 2.13 1.60 7.16
N HIS A 118 1.90 0.36 7.53
CA HIS A 118 2.45 -0.25 8.73
C HIS A 118 3.47 -1.31 8.31
N HIS A 119 4.75 -1.10 8.61
CA HIS A 119 5.88 -1.79 7.96
C HIS A 119 5.89 -1.59 6.44
N VAL A 120 5.64 -0.39 6.00
CA VAL A 120 5.38 0.03 4.61
C VAL A 120 6.40 -0.45 3.58
N ASN A 121 7.62 -0.77 4.00
CA ASN A 121 8.67 -1.25 3.11
C ASN A 121 8.32 -2.57 2.41
N PHE A 122 7.54 -3.44 3.06
CA PHE A 122 7.07 -4.67 2.45
C PHE A 122 6.14 -4.39 1.28
N ASP A 123 5.09 -3.59 1.52
CA ASP A 123 4.08 -3.24 0.53
C ASP A 123 4.68 -2.46 -0.64
N VAL A 124 5.53 -1.48 -0.36
CA VAL A 124 6.25 -0.73 -1.39
C VAL A 124 7.15 -1.65 -2.22
N THR A 125 7.80 -2.63 -1.61
CA THR A 125 8.66 -3.55 -2.34
C THR A 125 7.86 -4.45 -3.28
N ILE A 126 6.73 -4.99 -2.84
CA ILE A 126 5.91 -5.86 -3.68
C ILE A 126 5.25 -5.08 -4.84
N ILE A 127 4.80 -3.84 -4.60
CA ILE A 127 4.31 -2.93 -5.64
C ILE A 127 5.42 -2.60 -6.64
N ASN A 128 6.63 -2.27 -6.17
CA ASN A 128 7.77 -1.99 -7.04
C ASN A 128 8.18 -3.20 -7.89
N ASN A 129 8.05 -4.41 -7.37
CA ASN A 129 8.30 -5.63 -8.13
C ASN A 129 7.20 -5.88 -9.18
N ALA A 130 5.95 -5.56 -8.89
CA ALA A 130 4.87 -5.57 -9.90
C ALA A 130 5.14 -4.53 -11.00
N LEU A 131 5.49 -3.30 -10.63
CA LEU A 131 5.88 -2.25 -11.57
C LEU A 131 7.05 -2.65 -12.48
N LYS A 132 8.08 -3.27 -11.91
CA LYS A 132 9.22 -3.79 -12.67
C LYS A 132 8.78 -4.82 -13.72
N ARG A 133 7.85 -5.73 -13.39
CA ARG A 133 7.30 -6.71 -14.36
C ARG A 133 6.54 -6.04 -15.50
N LEU A 134 5.95 -4.88 -15.24
CA LEU A 134 5.24 -4.07 -16.23
C LEU A 134 6.16 -3.10 -17.00
N GLY A 135 7.48 -3.19 -16.83
CA GLY A 135 8.46 -2.32 -17.50
C GLY A 135 8.53 -0.90 -16.94
N ALA A 136 7.88 -0.62 -15.80
CA ALA A 136 7.85 0.67 -15.13
C ALA A 136 9.01 0.86 -14.15
N GLY A 137 9.15 2.08 -13.63
CA GLY A 137 10.11 2.42 -12.57
C GLY A 137 9.56 2.13 -11.16
N LYS A 138 10.25 2.63 -10.13
CA LYS A 138 9.82 2.51 -8.72
C LYS A 138 8.91 3.67 -8.32
N LEU A 139 8.00 3.43 -7.39
CA LEU A 139 7.16 4.46 -6.77
C LEU A 139 7.98 5.68 -6.33
N ARG A 140 7.51 6.88 -6.66
CA ARG A 140 8.14 8.16 -6.32
C ARG A 140 7.51 8.85 -5.11
N ASN A 141 6.39 8.33 -4.63
CA ASN A 141 5.68 8.88 -3.48
C ASN A 141 6.57 8.88 -2.23
N THR A 142 6.49 9.96 -1.46
CA THR A 142 7.00 9.97 -0.09
C THR A 142 6.28 8.90 0.72
N GLN A 143 7.02 8.17 1.56
CA GLN A 143 6.50 7.09 2.37
C GLN A 143 6.61 7.44 3.85
N LYS A 144 5.61 7.05 4.63
CA LYS A 144 5.59 7.17 6.09
C LYS A 144 5.17 5.83 6.69
N ASP A 145 5.90 5.39 7.68
CA ASP A 145 5.68 4.14 8.38
C ASP A 145 5.18 4.39 9.80
N THR A 146 4.00 3.86 10.13
CA THR A 146 3.37 4.11 11.45
C THR A 146 4.16 3.51 12.60
N ASN A 147 4.80 2.34 12.41
CA ASN A 147 5.67 1.74 13.42
C ASN A 147 6.91 2.61 13.67
N THR A 148 7.55 3.09 12.61
CA THR A 148 8.72 3.98 12.72
C THR A 148 8.37 5.29 13.42
N ILE A 149 7.25 5.93 13.05
CA ILE A 149 6.81 7.17 13.69
C ILE A 149 6.49 6.94 15.17
N TYR A 150 5.82 5.84 15.51
CA TYR A 150 5.50 5.49 16.89
C TYR A 150 6.77 5.30 17.73
N LYS A 151 7.76 4.58 17.21
CA LYS A 151 9.05 4.39 17.89
C LYS A 151 9.77 5.70 18.16
N GLN A 152 9.85 6.56 17.15
CA GLN A 152 10.49 7.87 17.26
C GLN A 152 9.85 8.74 18.35
N LYS A 153 8.52 8.78 18.40
CA LYS A 153 7.77 9.58 19.39
C LYS A 153 7.88 9.02 20.82
N GLY A 154 7.94 7.71 20.94
CA GLY A 154 8.05 7.05 22.24
C GLY A 154 9.49 6.83 22.73
N HIS A 155 10.50 7.28 21.96
CA HIS A 155 11.93 7.04 22.23
C HIS A 155 12.27 5.55 22.42
N TYR A 156 11.55 4.67 21.68
CA TYR A 156 11.81 3.23 21.74
C TYR A 156 13.07 2.85 20.95
N ALA A 157 13.70 1.74 21.34
CA ALA A 157 14.86 1.19 20.65
C ALA A 157 14.53 0.88 19.16
N HIS A 158 15.51 1.06 18.29
CA HIS A 158 15.31 0.89 16.83
C HIS A 158 14.89 -0.54 16.47
N GLU A 159 15.39 -1.54 17.20
CA GLU A 159 15.11 -2.97 16.99
C GLU A 159 13.71 -3.38 17.46
N GLN A 160 13.08 -2.59 18.35
CA GLN A 160 11.73 -2.86 18.82
C GLN A 160 10.72 -2.63 17.70
N ASN A 161 9.85 -3.60 17.48
CA ASN A 161 8.78 -3.51 16.49
C ASN A 161 7.43 -3.71 17.18
N PHE A 162 6.45 -2.96 16.73
CA PHE A 162 5.08 -3.02 17.22
C PHE A 162 4.18 -3.46 16.08
N SER A 163 3.33 -4.44 16.33
CA SER A 163 2.32 -4.90 15.38
C SER A 163 1.19 -3.88 15.22
N LEU A 164 0.43 -4.02 14.13
CA LEU A 164 -0.76 -3.21 13.89
C LEU A 164 -1.78 -3.36 15.04
N ASP A 165 -1.90 -4.57 15.60
CA ASP A 165 -2.79 -4.86 16.72
C ASP A 165 -2.35 -4.19 18.02
N GLU A 166 -1.06 -4.18 18.34
CA GLU A 166 -0.52 -3.48 19.51
C GLU A 166 -0.75 -1.97 19.40
N LEU A 167 -0.50 -1.37 18.25
CA LEU A 167 -0.77 0.05 18.05
C LEU A 167 -2.27 0.36 18.07
N SER A 168 -3.10 -0.52 17.52
CA SER A 168 -4.57 -0.38 17.57
C SER A 168 -5.07 -0.38 19.02
N LYS A 169 -4.58 -1.30 19.83
CA LYS A 169 -4.88 -1.37 21.27
C LYS A 169 -4.41 -0.11 22.00
N THR A 170 -3.18 0.34 21.74
CA THR A 170 -2.59 1.54 22.36
C THR A 170 -3.42 2.80 22.09
N TYR A 171 -3.98 2.92 20.88
CA TYR A 171 -4.79 4.07 20.47
C TYR A 171 -6.30 3.85 20.59
N ASN A 172 -6.74 2.72 21.16
CA ASN A 172 -8.15 2.33 21.30
C ASN A 172 -8.91 2.37 19.96
N ILE A 173 -8.30 1.79 18.91
CA ILE A 173 -8.86 1.69 17.56
C ILE A 173 -9.52 0.31 17.42
N LYS A 174 -10.78 0.28 16.92
CA LYS A 174 -11.45 -0.98 16.61
C LYS A 174 -10.79 -1.67 15.41
N THR A 175 -10.53 -2.96 15.53
CA THR A 175 -9.84 -3.78 14.52
C THR A 175 -10.80 -4.69 13.75
N SER A 176 -11.97 -4.18 13.39
CA SER A 176 -12.87 -4.90 12.47
C SER A 176 -12.22 -5.02 11.08
N ASN A 177 -12.43 -6.17 10.44
CA ASN A 177 -11.88 -6.49 9.12
C ASN A 177 -10.34 -6.57 9.07
N ARG A 178 -9.70 -6.99 10.19
CA ARG A 178 -8.27 -7.33 10.18
C ARG A 178 -7.99 -8.44 9.16
N HIS A 179 -6.78 -8.43 8.63
CA HIS A 179 -6.32 -9.35 7.58
C HIS A 179 -7.12 -9.23 6.27
N THR A 180 -7.63 -8.03 5.99
CA THR A 180 -8.03 -7.60 4.66
C THR A 180 -7.25 -6.34 4.30
N ALA A 181 -6.81 -6.22 3.06
CA ALA A 181 -5.98 -5.08 2.65
C ALA A 181 -6.68 -3.74 2.95
N LEU A 182 -7.98 -3.62 2.67
CA LEU A 182 -8.72 -2.40 2.97
C LEU A 182 -8.90 -2.16 4.47
N GLY A 183 -9.15 -3.21 5.25
CA GLY A 183 -9.30 -3.13 6.71
C GLY A 183 -8.02 -2.63 7.37
N ASP A 184 -6.88 -3.20 7.01
CA ASP A 184 -5.58 -2.85 7.58
C ASP A 184 -5.11 -1.47 7.12
N ALA A 185 -5.38 -1.07 5.87
CA ALA A 185 -5.19 0.30 5.40
C ALA A 185 -6.04 1.32 6.19
N TYR A 186 -7.28 0.97 6.51
CA TYR A 186 -8.17 1.85 7.31
C TYR A 186 -7.68 2.02 8.75
N ILE A 187 -7.25 0.92 9.39
CA ILE A 187 -6.66 0.95 10.73
C ILE A 187 -5.37 1.78 10.72
N THR A 188 -4.52 1.58 9.71
CA THR A 188 -3.28 2.33 9.52
C THR A 188 -3.52 3.84 9.39
N ALA A 189 -4.56 4.25 8.65
CA ALA A 189 -4.95 5.66 8.54
C ALA A 189 -5.34 6.25 9.90
N GLN A 190 -6.13 5.52 10.71
CA GLN A 190 -6.52 5.95 12.05
C GLN A 190 -5.33 6.07 13.00
N ILE A 191 -4.42 5.08 12.99
CA ILE A 191 -3.18 5.13 13.79
C ILE A 191 -2.35 6.36 13.41
N PHE A 192 -2.18 6.60 12.10
CA PHE A 192 -1.44 7.77 11.64
C PHE A 192 -2.06 9.09 12.11
N GLN A 193 -3.39 9.23 12.06
CA GLN A 193 -4.08 10.41 12.60
C GLN A 193 -3.80 10.61 14.09
N ARG A 194 -3.82 9.53 14.90
CA ARG A 194 -3.48 9.60 16.32
C ARG A 194 -2.02 10.01 16.55
N LEU A 195 -1.13 9.50 15.71
CA LEU A 195 0.30 9.86 15.75
C LEU A 195 0.54 11.31 15.34
N ALA A 196 -0.18 11.82 14.34
CA ALA A 196 0.00 13.19 13.84
C ALA A 196 -0.52 14.27 14.79
N ASN A 197 -1.54 13.95 15.61
CA ASN A 197 -2.22 14.90 16.51
C ASN A 197 -1.67 14.89 17.96
N LYS A 198 -0.63 14.11 18.23
CA LYS A 198 0.16 14.13 19.47
C LYS A 198 1.53 14.74 19.20
#